data_7f9d282644140e7db2a5f833180aaa57
#
_entry.id   7f9d282644140e7db2a5f833180aaa57
#
_cell.length_a   1.000
_cell.length_b   1.000
_cell.length_c   1.000
_cell.angle_alpha   90.00
_cell.angle_beta   90.00
_cell.angle_gamma   90.00
#
_symmetry.space_group_name_H-M   'P 1'
#
loop_
_entity.id
_entity.type
_entity.pdbx_description
1 polymer ?
#
loop_
_entity_poly.entity_id
_entity_poly.type
_entity_poly.pdbx_seq_one_letter_code
_entity_poly.pdbx_strand_id
1 'polypeptide(L)'
;VSATRQTIGVQAPMATAIADVAEARRDYMDESGGRYVQVIADGGMGDSGSFVKALALGADAVMLGAPLARATEAPGKGTHWGSEARHQTLPRGYRTTVGTVGPLEQVLFGPSHQADGKTNFIGALKRAMASTGYVDVKNFQRCGMVVNPYSAR
;
A
#
# COMPACT_ATOMS: atom_id res chain seq x y z
N VAL A 1 11.54 -0.65 4.36
CA VAL A 1 11.31 -1.83 5.22
C VAL A 1 11.53 -1.42 6.66
N SER A 2 10.59 -1.73 7.52
CA SER A 2 10.73 -1.52 8.97
C SER A 2 10.66 -2.87 9.69
N ALA A 3 11.53 -3.06 10.66
CA ALA A 3 11.55 -4.24 11.53
C ALA A 3 10.86 -3.99 12.89
N THR A 4 10.23 -2.84 13.08
CA THR A 4 9.65 -2.40 14.36
C THR A 4 8.72 -3.46 14.97
N ARG A 5 7.84 -4.03 14.16
CA ARG A 5 6.93 -5.09 14.60
C ARG A 5 7.67 -6.29 15.17
N GLN A 6 8.70 -6.77 14.47
CA GLN A 6 9.46 -7.95 14.88
C GLN A 6 10.39 -7.65 16.06
N THR A 7 10.93 -6.43 16.14
CA THR A 7 11.98 -6.10 17.11
C THR A 7 11.44 -5.59 18.44
N ILE A 8 10.37 -4.80 18.43
CA ILE A 8 9.81 -4.20 19.64
C ILE A 8 8.33 -4.52 19.86
N GLY A 9 7.69 -5.29 18.98
CA GLY A 9 6.31 -5.72 19.13
C GLY A 9 5.25 -4.63 18.96
N VAL A 10 5.64 -3.43 18.52
CA VAL A 10 4.72 -2.29 18.34
C VAL A 10 4.30 -2.20 16.89
N GLN A 11 2.99 -2.26 16.66
CA GLN A 11 2.38 -2.11 15.34
C GLN A 11 0.94 -1.61 15.47
N ALA A 12 0.55 -0.66 14.61
CA ALA A 12 -0.86 -0.36 14.38
C ALA A 12 -1.40 -1.25 13.25
N PRO A 13 -2.61 -1.85 13.39
CA PRO A 13 -3.29 -2.48 12.27
C PRO A 13 -3.57 -1.44 11.18
N MET A 14 -2.94 -1.59 10.01
CA MET A 14 -2.95 -0.55 8.97
C MET A 14 -4.37 -0.22 8.49
N ALA A 15 -5.25 -1.22 8.36
CA ALA A 15 -6.63 -1.00 7.95
C ALA A 15 -7.38 -0.10 8.94
N THR A 16 -7.25 -0.35 10.24
CA THR A 16 -7.83 0.47 11.31
C THR A 16 -7.23 1.87 11.28
N ALA A 17 -5.91 1.98 11.24
CA ALA A 17 -5.22 3.28 11.21
C ALA A 17 -5.65 4.16 10.03
N ILE A 18 -5.81 3.59 8.82
CA ILE A 18 -6.28 4.34 7.65
C ILE A 18 -7.73 4.79 7.84
N ALA A 19 -8.60 3.92 8.35
CA ALA A 19 -10.01 4.24 8.58
C ALA A 19 -10.16 5.37 9.61
N ASP A 20 -9.46 5.28 10.74
CA ASP A 20 -9.49 6.28 11.81
C ASP A 20 -8.97 7.65 11.32
N VAL A 21 -7.85 7.67 10.57
CA VAL A 21 -7.29 8.91 9.99
C VAL A 21 -8.22 9.49 8.93
N ALA A 22 -8.87 8.65 8.11
CA ALA A 22 -9.84 9.10 7.12
C ALA A 22 -11.11 9.69 7.78
N GLU A 23 -11.53 9.16 8.94
CA GLU A 23 -12.60 9.73 9.75
C GLU A 23 -12.19 11.09 10.33
N ALA A 24 -11.06 11.15 11.03
CA ALA A 24 -10.52 12.39 11.58
C ALA A 24 -10.35 13.49 10.51
N ARG A 25 -9.97 13.11 9.28
CA ARG A 25 -9.93 14.07 8.15
C ARG A 25 -11.31 14.64 7.81
N ARG A 26 -12.37 13.82 7.86
CA ARG A 26 -13.74 14.30 7.61
C ARG A 26 -14.15 15.33 8.67
N ASP A 27 -13.93 15.02 9.93
CA ASP A 27 -14.21 15.89 11.06
C ASP A 27 -13.45 17.23 10.92
N TYR A 28 -12.15 17.16 10.64
CA TYR A 28 -11.35 18.36 10.41
C TYR A 28 -11.83 19.19 9.20
N MET A 29 -12.26 18.53 8.13
CA MET A 29 -12.81 19.23 6.97
C MET A 29 -14.08 20.01 7.33
N ASP A 30 -14.95 19.41 8.15
CA ASP A 30 -16.18 20.08 8.62
C ASP A 30 -15.86 21.25 9.57
N GLU A 31 -14.95 21.06 10.53
CA GLU A 31 -14.52 22.09 11.47
C GLU A 31 -13.75 23.25 10.82
N SER A 32 -12.97 22.98 9.79
CA SER A 32 -12.10 23.95 9.11
C SER A 32 -12.75 24.70 7.95
N GLY A 33 -14.06 24.51 7.72
CA GLY A 33 -14.77 25.13 6.62
C GLY A 33 -14.39 24.55 5.25
N GLY A 34 -14.10 23.26 5.17
CA GLY A 34 -13.86 22.53 3.92
C GLY A 34 -12.39 22.31 3.55
N ARG A 35 -11.45 22.51 4.47
CA ARG A 35 -10.03 22.25 4.20
C ARG A 35 -9.77 20.74 4.06
N TYR A 36 -9.37 20.32 2.88
CA TYR A 36 -9.04 18.95 2.61
C TYR A 36 -7.57 18.62 2.93
N VAL A 37 -7.34 17.60 3.72
CA VAL A 37 -6.00 17.05 4.03
C VAL A 37 -5.88 15.67 3.38
N GLN A 38 -4.82 15.45 2.61
CA GLN A 38 -4.57 14.18 1.96
C GLN A 38 -4.03 13.14 2.95
N VAL A 39 -4.49 11.91 2.80
CA VAL A 39 -4.06 10.75 3.59
C VAL A 39 -3.23 9.83 2.71
N ILE A 40 -1.97 9.61 3.08
CA ILE A 40 -1.06 8.68 2.40
C ILE A 40 -0.87 7.46 3.29
N ALA A 41 -1.28 6.29 2.81
CA ALA A 41 -1.07 5.03 3.51
C ALA A 41 0.35 4.54 3.28
N ASP A 42 1.15 4.42 4.35
CA ASP A 42 2.53 3.96 4.29
C ASP A 42 2.74 2.74 5.20
N GLY A 43 3.19 1.65 4.61
CA GLY A 43 3.51 0.41 5.29
C GLY A 43 2.64 -0.78 4.89
N GLY A 44 3.28 -1.91 4.64
CA GLY A 44 2.59 -3.17 4.36
C GLY A 44 1.98 -3.32 2.95
N MET A 45 2.21 -2.37 2.05
CA MET A 45 1.63 -2.34 0.69
C MET A 45 2.44 -3.22 -0.27
N GLY A 46 2.62 -4.50 0.07
CA GLY A 46 3.46 -5.42 -0.68
C GLY A 46 2.79 -6.11 -1.87
N ASP A 47 1.47 -6.03 -1.96
CA ASP A 47 0.64 -6.65 -2.99
C ASP A 47 -0.53 -5.73 -3.39
N SER A 48 -1.13 -6.03 -4.54
CA SER A 48 -2.22 -5.23 -5.11
C SER A 48 -3.50 -5.27 -4.25
N GLY A 49 -3.76 -6.35 -3.53
CA GLY A 49 -4.91 -6.43 -2.63
C GLY A 49 -4.79 -5.47 -1.44
N SER A 50 -3.60 -5.36 -0.85
CA SER A 50 -3.33 -4.39 0.22
C SER A 50 -3.43 -2.95 -0.29
N PHE A 51 -2.89 -2.67 -1.48
CA PHE A 51 -3.02 -1.39 -2.17
C PHE A 51 -4.47 -0.98 -2.39
N VAL A 52 -5.29 -1.87 -2.93
CA VAL A 52 -6.72 -1.62 -3.19
C VAL A 52 -7.49 -1.38 -1.89
N LYS A 53 -7.24 -2.19 -0.86
CA LYS A 53 -7.88 -2.00 0.46
C LYS A 53 -7.53 -0.67 1.10
N ALA A 54 -6.29 -0.21 0.98
CA ALA A 54 -5.89 1.09 1.51
C ALA A 54 -6.68 2.25 0.89
N LEU A 55 -6.89 2.23 -0.43
CA LEU A 55 -7.71 3.23 -1.12
C LEU A 55 -9.19 3.12 -0.71
N ALA A 56 -9.74 1.91 -0.65
CA ALA A 56 -11.13 1.68 -0.24
C ALA A 56 -11.42 2.17 1.19
N LEU A 57 -10.42 2.13 2.08
CA LEU A 57 -10.50 2.62 3.46
C LEU A 57 -10.35 4.14 3.59
N GLY A 58 -10.08 4.86 2.51
CA GLY A 58 -10.05 6.31 2.48
C GLY A 58 -8.68 6.95 2.26
N ALA A 59 -7.63 6.19 2.01
CA ALA A 59 -6.35 6.78 1.60
C ALA A 59 -6.46 7.44 0.22
N ASP A 60 -5.83 8.59 0.05
CA ASP A 60 -5.75 9.29 -1.24
C ASP A 60 -4.56 8.79 -2.08
N ALA A 61 -3.53 8.31 -1.41
CA ALA A 61 -2.35 7.73 -2.03
C ALA A 61 -1.77 6.60 -1.17
N VAL A 62 -0.90 5.82 -1.77
CA VAL A 62 -0.25 4.68 -1.12
C VAL A 62 1.25 4.73 -1.37
N MET A 63 2.05 4.54 -0.32
CA MET A 63 3.50 4.43 -0.42
C MET A 63 3.88 3.01 -0.83
N LEU A 64 4.50 2.87 -1.99
CA LEU A 64 4.96 1.60 -2.53
C LEU A 64 6.47 1.44 -2.31
N GLY A 65 6.87 0.49 -1.48
CA GLY A 65 8.27 0.13 -1.27
C GLY A 65 8.65 -1.16 -2.01
N ALA A 66 8.30 -2.30 -1.43
CA ALA A 66 8.62 -3.61 -2.00
C ALA A 66 8.13 -3.82 -3.45
N PRO A 67 6.94 -3.35 -3.86
CA PRO A 67 6.52 -3.46 -5.26
C PRO A 67 7.50 -2.80 -6.22
N LEU A 68 7.95 -1.58 -5.92
CA LEU A 68 8.91 -0.87 -6.77
C LEU A 68 10.30 -1.51 -6.73
N ALA A 69 10.72 -2.04 -5.58
CA ALA A 69 12.00 -2.75 -5.46
C ALA A 69 12.04 -4.06 -6.27
N ARG A 70 10.88 -4.64 -6.61
CA ARG A 70 10.77 -5.82 -7.48
C ARG A 70 10.88 -5.52 -8.97
N ALA A 71 10.84 -4.25 -9.36
CA ALA A 71 11.02 -3.87 -10.76
C ALA A 71 12.47 -4.13 -11.20
N THR A 72 12.66 -4.59 -12.44
CA THR A 72 14.00 -4.87 -12.99
C THR A 72 14.84 -3.62 -13.13
N GLU A 73 14.22 -2.44 -13.23
CA GLU A 73 14.88 -1.12 -13.27
C GLU A 73 15.33 -0.65 -11.88
N ALA A 74 14.77 -1.23 -10.79
CA ALA A 74 15.13 -0.81 -9.45
C ALA A 74 16.62 -1.02 -9.18
N PRO A 75 17.33 -0.03 -8.62
CA PRO A 75 18.78 -0.10 -8.41
C PRO A 75 19.19 -1.23 -7.46
N GLY A 76 18.31 -1.61 -6.53
CA GLY A 76 18.53 -2.70 -5.57
C GLY A 76 18.39 -4.10 -6.15
N LYS A 77 17.97 -4.26 -7.41
CA LYS A 77 17.83 -5.55 -8.10
C LYS A 77 17.15 -6.61 -7.23
N GLY A 78 15.96 -6.28 -6.72
CA GLY A 78 15.20 -7.17 -5.85
C GLY A 78 15.62 -7.13 -4.37
N THR A 79 16.53 -6.25 -3.99
CA THR A 79 16.82 -5.95 -2.58
C THR A 79 16.10 -4.66 -2.19
N HIS A 80 15.42 -4.70 -1.04
CA HIS A 80 14.72 -3.55 -0.49
C HIS A 80 15.23 -3.25 0.92
N TRP A 81 15.41 -1.97 1.22
CA TRP A 81 15.86 -1.47 2.53
C TRP A 81 15.08 -0.22 2.93
N GLY A 82 14.99 0.04 4.23
CA GLY A 82 14.31 1.20 4.76
C GLY A 82 15.12 2.49 4.68
N SER A 83 14.52 3.57 5.14
CA SER A 83 15.14 4.90 5.18
C SER A 83 16.40 4.98 6.07
N GLU A 84 16.55 4.03 6.98
CA GLU A 84 17.75 3.93 7.84
C GLU A 84 19.02 3.56 7.06
N ALA A 85 18.89 2.94 5.91
CA ALA A 85 20.02 2.53 5.06
C ALA A 85 20.40 3.64 4.06
N ARG A 86 20.68 4.84 4.57
CA ARG A 86 20.91 6.05 3.75
C ARG A 86 22.26 6.13 3.06
N HIS A 87 23.25 5.37 3.51
CA HIS A 87 24.61 5.47 3.01
C HIS A 87 25.20 4.11 2.68
N GLN A 88 25.88 4.00 1.55
CA GLN A 88 26.43 2.72 1.06
C GLN A 88 27.51 2.14 1.98
N THR A 89 28.38 3.00 2.52
CA THR A 89 29.50 2.60 3.38
C THR A 89 29.12 2.50 4.86
N LEU A 90 27.93 2.97 5.23
CA LEU A 90 27.37 2.89 6.57
C LEU A 90 26.04 2.12 6.52
N PRO A 91 26.08 0.81 6.30
CA PRO A 91 24.87 0.01 6.18
C PRO A 91 24.08 0.06 7.49
N ARG A 92 22.97 0.74 7.45
CA ARG A 92 22.01 0.83 8.56
C ARG A 92 20.68 0.21 8.13
N GLY A 93 19.92 -0.16 9.15
CA GLY A 93 18.58 -0.64 8.97
C GLY A 93 18.52 -2.03 8.35
N TYR A 94 17.30 -2.48 8.22
CA TYR A 94 16.98 -3.81 7.79
C TYR A 94 16.94 -3.88 6.25
N ARG A 95 17.56 -4.92 5.71
CA ARG A 95 17.49 -5.25 4.27
C ARG A 95 16.74 -6.56 4.10
N THR A 96 15.92 -6.62 3.06
CA THR A 96 15.22 -7.84 2.70
C THR A 96 15.29 -8.10 1.21
N THR A 97 15.38 -9.36 0.84
CA THR A 97 15.30 -9.78 -0.56
C THR A 97 13.82 -9.99 -0.90
N VAL A 98 13.33 -9.19 -1.84
CA VAL A 98 11.95 -9.28 -2.35
C VAL A 98 11.88 -9.94 -3.73
N GLY A 99 13.06 -10.17 -4.35
CA GLY A 99 13.18 -10.70 -5.71
C GLY A 99 12.75 -9.68 -6.77
N THR A 100 12.93 -10.04 -8.03
CA THR A 100 12.45 -9.29 -9.18
C THR A 100 11.28 -10.03 -9.83
N VAL A 101 10.32 -9.30 -10.37
CA VAL A 101 9.12 -9.88 -11.02
C VAL A 101 8.96 -9.45 -12.48
N GLY A 102 9.58 -8.35 -12.89
CA GLY A 102 9.50 -7.82 -14.24
C GLY A 102 9.76 -6.32 -14.30
N PRO A 103 9.59 -5.69 -15.45
CA PRO A 103 9.73 -4.24 -15.60
C PRO A 103 8.67 -3.49 -14.78
N LEU A 104 8.97 -2.24 -14.43
CA LEU A 104 8.08 -1.37 -13.67
C LEU A 104 6.69 -1.26 -14.30
N GLU A 105 6.62 -1.20 -15.62
CA GLU A 105 5.37 -1.18 -16.39
C GLU A 105 4.51 -2.41 -16.05
N GLN A 106 5.10 -3.60 -15.99
CA GLN A 106 4.39 -4.83 -15.64
C GLN A 106 3.95 -4.81 -14.17
N VAL A 107 4.78 -4.30 -13.27
CA VAL A 107 4.42 -4.15 -11.86
C VAL A 107 3.18 -3.28 -11.71
N LEU A 108 3.12 -2.15 -12.41
CA LEU A 108 2.03 -1.19 -12.28
C LEU A 108 0.82 -1.52 -13.14
N PHE A 109 1.03 -1.88 -14.40
CA PHE A 109 -0.05 -1.97 -15.40
C PHE A 109 -0.27 -3.37 -15.96
N GLY A 110 0.62 -4.31 -15.64
CA GLY A 110 0.48 -5.70 -16.11
C GLY A 110 1.17 -5.97 -17.47
N PRO A 111 0.93 -7.14 -18.03
CA PRO A 111 0.00 -8.17 -17.58
C PRO A 111 0.45 -8.91 -16.30
N SER A 112 -0.50 -9.57 -15.62
CA SER A 112 -0.23 -10.44 -14.48
C SER A 112 -0.35 -11.89 -14.92
N HIS A 113 0.68 -12.68 -14.65
CA HIS A 113 0.73 -14.12 -14.98
C HIS A 113 0.56 -15.01 -13.74
N GLN A 114 0.53 -14.41 -12.55
CA GLN A 114 0.36 -15.11 -11.28
C GLN A 114 -0.69 -14.41 -10.41
N ALA A 115 -1.37 -15.16 -9.57
CA ALA A 115 -2.42 -14.65 -8.69
C ALA A 115 -1.86 -14.24 -7.30
N ASP A 116 -0.63 -13.74 -7.26
CA ASP A 116 0.08 -13.38 -6.01
C ASP A 116 0.03 -11.87 -5.68
N GLY A 117 -0.63 -11.08 -6.53
CA GLY A 117 -0.79 -9.63 -6.34
C GLY A 117 0.47 -8.80 -6.53
N LYS A 118 1.57 -9.35 -7.05
CA LYS A 118 2.85 -8.62 -7.17
C LYS A 118 2.98 -7.78 -8.43
N THR A 119 2.07 -7.96 -9.38
CA THR A 119 2.02 -7.22 -10.66
C THR A 119 0.63 -6.66 -10.91
N ASN A 120 0.52 -5.73 -11.85
CA ASN A 120 -0.74 -5.14 -12.32
C ASN A 120 -1.57 -4.46 -11.22
N PHE A 121 -0.95 -3.59 -10.43
CA PHE A 121 -1.60 -2.87 -9.32
C PHE A 121 -2.79 -2.03 -9.79
N ILE A 122 -2.63 -1.31 -10.90
CA ILE A 122 -3.68 -0.46 -11.47
C ILE A 122 -4.83 -1.29 -12.04
N GLY A 123 -4.52 -2.41 -12.69
CA GLY A 123 -5.55 -3.33 -13.17
C GLY A 123 -6.35 -3.96 -12.02
N ALA A 124 -5.69 -4.29 -10.91
CA ALA A 124 -6.37 -4.78 -9.71
C ALA A 124 -7.32 -3.73 -9.13
N LEU A 125 -6.90 -2.46 -9.06
CA LEU A 125 -7.76 -1.35 -8.63
C LEU A 125 -8.98 -1.21 -9.55
N LYS A 126 -8.76 -1.14 -10.86
CA LYS A 126 -9.85 -1.03 -11.84
C LYS A 126 -10.85 -2.19 -11.70
N ARG A 127 -10.35 -3.41 -11.54
CA ARG A 127 -11.20 -4.59 -11.35
C ARG A 127 -11.97 -4.54 -10.04
N ALA A 128 -11.35 -4.12 -8.95
CA ALA A 128 -12.03 -3.98 -7.66
C ALA A 128 -13.15 -2.94 -7.73
N MET A 129 -12.87 -1.76 -8.29
CA MET A 129 -13.85 -0.70 -8.50
C MET A 129 -15.03 -1.20 -9.36
N ALA A 130 -14.75 -1.85 -10.48
CA ALA A 130 -15.78 -2.41 -11.35
C ALA A 130 -16.64 -3.48 -10.63
N SER A 131 -16.00 -4.35 -9.85
CA SER A 131 -16.69 -5.42 -9.11
C SER A 131 -17.59 -4.90 -7.99
N THR A 132 -17.28 -3.70 -7.46
CA THR A 132 -18.03 -3.04 -6.38
C THR A 132 -18.93 -1.90 -6.87
N GLY A 133 -18.96 -1.65 -8.19
CA GLY A 133 -19.85 -0.67 -8.82
C GLY A 133 -19.37 0.78 -8.75
N TYR A 134 -18.09 1.01 -8.48
CA TYR A 134 -17.53 2.36 -8.42
C TYR A 134 -16.84 2.75 -9.74
N VAL A 135 -17.06 3.97 -10.20
CA VAL A 135 -16.52 4.51 -11.46
C VAL A 135 -15.33 5.45 -11.24
N ASP A 136 -15.12 5.92 -10.02
CA ASP A 136 -14.01 6.81 -9.65
C ASP A 136 -13.47 6.45 -8.26
N VAL A 137 -12.20 6.83 -8.03
CA VAL A 137 -11.48 6.53 -6.78
C VAL A 137 -12.09 7.27 -5.60
N LYS A 138 -12.60 8.49 -5.79
CA LYS A 138 -13.16 9.30 -4.71
C LYS A 138 -14.39 8.66 -4.08
N ASN A 139 -15.24 8.07 -4.89
CA ASN A 139 -16.39 7.31 -4.41
C ASN A 139 -15.97 5.94 -3.87
N PHE A 140 -14.98 5.30 -4.49
CA PHE A 140 -14.42 4.03 -4.01
C PHE A 140 -13.81 4.13 -2.60
N GLN A 141 -13.30 5.29 -2.20
CA GLN A 141 -12.82 5.57 -0.83
C GLN A 141 -13.92 5.45 0.25
N ARG A 142 -15.17 5.24 -0.13
CA ARG A 142 -16.32 5.03 0.76
C ARG A 142 -16.86 3.60 0.67
N CYS A 143 -16.13 2.71 0.05
CA CYS A 143 -16.53 1.30 -0.11
C CYS A 143 -16.70 0.66 1.27
N GLY A 144 -17.85 0.08 1.52
CA GLY A 144 -18.12 -0.68 2.74
C GLY A 144 -17.20 -1.89 2.85
N MET A 145 -16.55 -2.07 3.99
CA MET A 145 -15.65 -3.19 4.24
C MET A 145 -16.08 -3.94 5.50
N VAL A 146 -15.95 -5.25 5.48
CA VAL A 146 -16.19 -6.10 6.63
C VAL A 146 -14.93 -6.87 7.00
N VAL A 147 -14.69 -7.02 8.29
CA VAL A 147 -13.63 -7.89 8.80
C VAL A 147 -14.14 -9.33 8.77
N ASN A 148 -13.40 -10.22 8.09
CA ASN A 148 -13.67 -11.64 8.11
C ASN A 148 -12.74 -12.32 9.15
N PRO A 149 -13.24 -12.72 10.32
CA PRO A 149 -12.42 -13.32 11.37
C PRO A 149 -11.93 -14.74 11.02
N TYR A 150 -12.50 -15.36 9.98
CA TYR A 150 -12.18 -16.75 9.60
C TYR A 150 -11.17 -16.87 8.45
N SER A 151 -10.66 -15.78 7.92
CA SER A 151 -9.71 -15.82 6.80
C SER A 151 -8.23 -15.88 7.22
N ALA A 152 -7.93 -16.24 8.45
CA ALA A 152 -6.59 -16.52 8.90
C ALA A 152 -6.11 -17.87 8.35
N ARG A 153 -5.63 -17.89 7.10
CA ARG A 153 -4.77 -18.95 6.53
C ARG A 153 -3.60 -18.34 5.81
#